data_6ee544bb13848d6395891f94f0ada5c2
#
_entry.id   6ee544bb13848d6395891f94f0ada5c2
#
_cell.length_a   1.000
_cell.length_b   1.000
_cell.length_c   1.000
_cell.angle_alpha   90.00
_cell.angle_beta   90.00
_cell.angle_gamma   90.00
#
_symmetry.space_group_name_H-M   'P 1'
#
loop_
_entity.id
_entity.type
_entity.pdbx_description
1 polymer ?
#
loop_
_entity_poly.entity_id
_entity_poly.type
_entity_poly.pdbx_seq_one_letter_code
_entity_poly.pdbx_strand_id
1 'polypeptide(L)'
;LLLIGLLLSLTSWCTESECFRFRVYLKDKGDYGLLLDTPEHFLSERAIERRAKQHLSIDKSDLPVFPDYKNKLMATGVRFVAESKWMNTVVVESADSAIIFQLKRLPMVDSVCYVWKGVNQDLPKPAKKDPIVVDEEKEKSYYGYADDQIKILNGKKLHQAGFKGAGIQIAIIDAGFANVDCIDAFQTAKILGTYDASAPGKSVFEGDEHGTKVFSCLASCLPHVIVGTAPEASYWLIKSEDTQYAVSYTHLTLPTNREV
;
A
#
# COMPACT_ATOMS: atom_id res chain seq x y z
N LEU A 1 -45.15 45.51 11.90
CA LEU A 1 -44.93 44.08 12.26
C LEU A 1 -43.85 43.50 11.36
N LEU A 2 -42.61 43.45 11.84
CA LEU A 2 -41.48 42.80 11.18
C LEU A 2 -41.36 41.38 11.74
N LEU A 3 -41.56 40.35 10.89
CA LEU A 3 -41.28 38.96 11.20
C LEU A 3 -39.81 38.72 10.88
N ILE A 4 -38.99 38.56 11.91
CA ILE A 4 -37.60 38.07 11.79
C ILE A 4 -37.68 36.55 11.75
N GLY A 5 -37.49 35.99 10.55
CA GLY A 5 -37.33 34.55 10.35
C GLY A 5 -35.97 34.12 10.82
N LEU A 6 -35.94 33.37 11.93
CA LEU A 6 -34.72 32.71 12.45
C LEU A 6 -34.38 31.51 11.56
N LEU A 7 -33.47 31.67 10.60
CA LEU A 7 -32.84 30.57 9.87
C LEU A 7 -31.91 29.85 10.84
N LEU A 8 -32.41 28.79 11.46
CA LEU A 8 -31.58 27.78 12.11
C LEU A 8 -30.80 27.03 11.02
N SER A 9 -29.58 27.42 10.80
CA SER A 9 -28.60 26.62 10.08
C SER A 9 -28.36 25.32 10.88
N LEU A 10 -29.03 24.25 10.46
CA LEU A 10 -28.67 22.89 10.87
C LEU A 10 -27.29 22.61 10.31
N THR A 11 -26.24 22.95 11.07
CA THR A 11 -24.93 22.35 10.88
C THR A 11 -25.12 20.88 11.21
N SER A 12 -25.22 20.06 10.17
CA SER A 12 -25.13 18.61 10.28
C SER A 12 -23.75 18.32 10.82
N TRP A 13 -23.66 18.11 12.12
CA TRP A 13 -22.49 17.50 12.74
C TRP A 13 -22.47 16.08 12.20
N CYS A 14 -21.53 15.80 11.30
CA CYS A 14 -21.21 14.44 10.90
C CYS A 14 -20.66 13.77 12.17
N THR A 15 -21.53 13.07 12.89
CA THR A 15 -21.11 12.21 13.98
C THR A 15 -20.20 11.18 13.35
N GLU A 16 -18.95 11.11 13.84
CA GLU A 16 -17.99 10.06 13.50
C GLU A 16 -18.66 8.71 13.76
N SER A 17 -19.24 8.12 12.73
CA SER A 17 -19.91 6.83 12.86
C SER A 17 -18.86 5.74 12.80
N GLU A 18 -18.89 4.84 13.79
CA GLU A 18 -18.12 3.61 13.73
C GLU A 18 -18.39 2.89 12.42
N CYS A 19 -17.35 2.35 11.81
CA CYS A 19 -17.49 1.51 10.64
C CYS A 19 -16.76 0.18 10.82
N PHE A 20 -17.20 -0.81 10.08
CA PHE A 20 -16.73 -2.18 10.14
C PHE A 20 -16.23 -2.60 8.76
N ARG A 21 -15.07 -3.24 8.68
CA ARG A 21 -14.55 -3.79 7.42
C ARG A 21 -14.61 -5.30 7.44
N PHE A 22 -15.01 -5.86 6.31
CA PHE A 22 -15.14 -7.29 6.10
C PHE A 22 -14.38 -7.69 4.85
N ARG A 23 -13.62 -8.78 4.93
CA ARG A 23 -13.03 -9.44 3.77
C ARG A 23 -13.99 -10.52 3.30
N VAL A 24 -14.44 -10.39 2.08
CA VAL A 24 -15.33 -11.36 1.41
C VAL A 24 -14.46 -12.22 0.49
N TYR A 25 -14.45 -13.52 0.72
CA TYR A 25 -13.81 -14.52 -0.14
C TYR A 25 -14.83 -15.00 -1.17
N LEU A 26 -14.42 -15.03 -2.42
CA LEU A 26 -15.29 -15.47 -3.52
C LEU A 26 -14.95 -16.92 -3.92
N LYS A 27 -15.96 -17.72 -4.27
CA LYS A 27 -15.83 -19.14 -4.60
C LYS A 27 -15.00 -19.38 -5.85
N ASP A 28 -15.14 -18.49 -6.83
CA ASP A 28 -14.53 -18.62 -8.13
C ASP A 28 -14.25 -17.24 -8.75
N LYS A 29 -13.73 -17.25 -9.97
CA LYS A 29 -13.42 -16.03 -10.74
C LYS A 29 -14.59 -15.55 -11.62
N GLY A 30 -15.74 -16.21 -11.57
CA GLY A 30 -16.82 -15.92 -12.51
C GLY A 30 -16.50 -16.40 -13.93
N ASP A 31 -17.39 -16.07 -14.86
CA ASP A 31 -17.24 -16.42 -16.26
C ASP A 31 -16.66 -15.25 -17.05
N TYR A 32 -15.38 -15.29 -17.31
CA TYR A 32 -14.66 -14.32 -18.15
C TYR A 32 -14.60 -14.71 -19.63
N GLY A 33 -15.21 -15.85 -20.02
CA GLY A 33 -15.15 -16.31 -21.40
C GLY A 33 -13.70 -16.50 -21.87
N LEU A 34 -13.38 -15.94 -23.05
CA LEU A 34 -12.05 -16.03 -23.69
C LEU A 34 -11.05 -14.95 -23.23
N LEU A 35 -11.28 -14.26 -22.11
CA LEU A 35 -10.42 -13.16 -21.69
C LEU A 35 -8.96 -13.59 -21.43
N LEU A 36 -8.72 -14.86 -21.08
CA LEU A 36 -7.35 -15.38 -20.91
C LEU A 36 -6.52 -15.36 -22.20
N ASP A 37 -7.18 -15.38 -23.35
CA ASP A 37 -6.51 -15.32 -24.66
C ASP A 37 -6.04 -13.90 -25.02
N THR A 38 -6.46 -12.89 -24.24
CA THR A 38 -6.15 -11.47 -24.44
C THR A 38 -5.63 -10.84 -23.14
N PRO A 39 -4.44 -11.27 -22.66
CA PRO A 39 -3.92 -10.88 -21.35
C PRO A 39 -3.66 -9.37 -21.21
N GLU A 40 -3.49 -8.64 -22.30
CA GLU A 40 -3.33 -7.20 -22.36
C GLU A 40 -4.52 -6.42 -21.77
N HIS A 41 -5.70 -7.05 -21.67
CA HIS A 41 -6.88 -6.43 -21.08
C HIS A 41 -6.86 -6.42 -19.53
N PHE A 42 -6.02 -7.25 -18.89
CA PHE A 42 -5.96 -7.35 -17.42
C PHE A 42 -4.55 -7.40 -16.82
N LEU A 43 -3.51 -7.50 -17.66
CA LEU A 43 -2.11 -7.40 -17.27
C LEU A 43 -1.44 -6.25 -18.01
N SER A 44 -0.52 -5.57 -17.34
CA SER A 44 0.34 -4.60 -18.00
C SER A 44 1.33 -5.30 -18.94
N GLU A 45 1.75 -4.62 -20.01
CA GLU A 45 2.79 -5.11 -20.93
C GLU A 45 4.02 -5.62 -20.18
N ARG A 46 4.51 -4.86 -19.21
CA ARG A 46 5.62 -5.26 -18.35
C ARG A 46 5.36 -6.56 -17.56
N ALA A 47 4.13 -6.80 -17.12
CA ALA A 47 3.78 -8.04 -16.43
C ALA A 47 3.80 -9.24 -17.39
N ILE A 48 3.33 -9.05 -18.62
CA ILE A 48 3.35 -10.06 -19.68
C ILE A 48 4.80 -10.39 -20.06
N GLU A 49 5.64 -9.37 -20.34
CA GLU A 49 7.05 -9.55 -20.65
C GLU A 49 7.82 -10.27 -19.53
N ARG A 50 7.59 -9.88 -18.27
CA ARG A 50 8.23 -10.53 -17.13
C ARG A 50 7.86 -12.01 -17.05
N ARG A 51 6.57 -12.36 -17.25
CA ARG A 51 6.12 -13.76 -17.25
C ARG A 51 6.75 -14.55 -18.38
N ALA A 52 6.77 -13.99 -19.58
CA ALA A 52 7.42 -14.61 -20.72
C ALA A 52 8.93 -14.87 -20.45
N LYS A 53 9.63 -13.89 -19.90
CA LYS A 53 11.05 -14.01 -19.53
C LYS A 53 11.31 -15.06 -18.45
N GLN A 54 10.37 -15.26 -17.55
CA GLN A 54 10.45 -16.21 -16.45
C GLN A 54 9.80 -17.56 -16.77
N HIS A 55 9.27 -17.75 -18.00
CA HIS A 55 8.54 -18.94 -18.44
C HIS A 55 7.30 -19.26 -17.55
N LEU A 56 6.64 -18.21 -17.04
CA LEU A 56 5.42 -18.34 -16.24
C LEU A 56 4.20 -18.24 -17.15
N SER A 57 3.30 -19.22 -17.05
CA SER A 57 2.00 -19.18 -17.74
C SER A 57 1.09 -18.10 -17.16
N ILE A 58 0.23 -17.56 -18.01
CA ILE A 58 -0.90 -16.73 -17.61
C ILE A 58 -2.09 -17.66 -17.40
N ASP A 59 -2.74 -17.59 -16.25
CA ASP A 59 -3.84 -18.47 -15.89
C ASP A 59 -4.99 -17.73 -15.17
N LYS A 60 -6.00 -18.49 -14.72
CA LYS A 60 -7.18 -17.93 -14.06
C LYS A 60 -6.85 -17.11 -12.80
N SER A 61 -5.73 -17.36 -12.12
CA SER A 61 -5.35 -16.59 -10.93
C SER A 61 -4.98 -15.14 -11.27
N ASP A 62 -4.61 -14.87 -12.51
CA ASP A 62 -4.28 -13.54 -12.99
C ASP A 62 -5.49 -12.67 -13.30
N LEU A 63 -6.63 -13.27 -13.51
CA LEU A 63 -7.88 -12.56 -13.77
C LEU A 63 -8.25 -11.68 -12.57
N PRO A 64 -8.75 -10.46 -12.78
CA PRO A 64 -9.26 -9.60 -11.71
C PRO A 64 -10.43 -10.25 -10.96
N VAL A 65 -10.91 -9.62 -9.92
CA VAL A 65 -12.17 -10.02 -9.28
C VAL A 65 -13.32 -9.73 -10.25
N PHE A 66 -14.21 -10.71 -10.41
CA PHE A 66 -15.29 -10.63 -11.42
C PHE A 66 -16.18 -9.40 -11.17
N PRO A 67 -16.35 -8.51 -12.17
CA PRO A 67 -17.08 -7.26 -12.02
C PRO A 67 -18.51 -7.43 -11.51
N ASP A 68 -19.26 -8.44 -12.01
CA ASP A 68 -20.62 -8.68 -11.57
C ASP A 68 -20.70 -9.09 -10.09
N TYR A 69 -19.69 -9.79 -9.58
CA TYR A 69 -19.62 -10.13 -8.16
C TYR A 69 -19.40 -8.89 -7.32
N LYS A 70 -18.54 -7.97 -7.75
CA LYS A 70 -18.37 -6.67 -7.10
C LYS A 70 -19.66 -5.88 -7.10
N ASN A 71 -20.34 -5.80 -8.22
CA ASN A 71 -21.62 -5.09 -8.34
C ASN A 71 -22.68 -5.67 -7.39
N LYS A 72 -22.79 -7.00 -7.30
CA LYS A 72 -23.70 -7.67 -6.36
C LYS A 72 -23.35 -7.41 -4.90
N LEU A 73 -22.07 -7.32 -4.55
CA LEU A 73 -21.65 -6.92 -3.22
C LEU A 73 -22.05 -5.48 -2.92
N MET A 74 -21.76 -4.53 -3.84
CA MET A 74 -22.12 -3.13 -3.65
C MET A 74 -23.64 -2.91 -3.56
N ALA A 75 -24.44 -3.71 -4.27
CA ALA A 75 -25.90 -3.66 -4.20
C ALA A 75 -26.47 -4.00 -2.80
N THR A 76 -25.68 -4.58 -1.89
CA THR A 76 -26.08 -4.77 -0.49
C THR A 76 -25.94 -3.51 0.36
N GLY A 77 -25.47 -2.40 -0.20
CA GLY A 77 -25.30 -1.12 0.50
C GLY A 77 -23.93 -0.95 1.17
N VAL A 78 -22.99 -1.88 0.95
CA VAL A 78 -21.61 -1.75 1.46
C VAL A 78 -20.77 -0.86 0.56
N ARG A 79 -19.73 -0.23 1.14
CA ARG A 79 -18.73 0.54 0.42
C ARG A 79 -17.54 -0.34 0.03
N PHE A 80 -17.08 -0.25 -1.21
CA PHE A 80 -15.86 -0.89 -1.65
C PHE A 80 -14.63 -0.23 -0.99
N VAL A 81 -13.68 -1.05 -0.55
CA VAL A 81 -12.41 -0.59 0.03
C VAL A 81 -11.22 -1.03 -0.81
N ALA A 82 -11.09 -2.35 -1.05
CA ALA A 82 -9.98 -2.92 -1.79
C ALA A 82 -10.35 -4.30 -2.36
N GLU A 83 -9.53 -4.79 -3.28
CA GLU A 83 -9.64 -6.15 -3.79
C GLU A 83 -8.28 -6.81 -3.97
N SER A 84 -8.26 -8.13 -3.93
CA SER A 84 -7.09 -8.93 -4.29
C SER A 84 -7.47 -9.96 -5.33
N LYS A 85 -6.88 -9.84 -6.53
CA LYS A 85 -7.13 -10.80 -7.60
C LYS A 85 -6.58 -12.19 -7.27
N TRP A 86 -5.41 -12.30 -6.68
CA TRP A 86 -4.80 -13.59 -6.35
C TRP A 86 -5.49 -14.31 -5.19
N MET A 87 -5.91 -13.59 -4.17
CA MET A 87 -6.70 -14.14 -3.07
C MET A 87 -8.17 -14.30 -3.41
N ASN A 88 -8.61 -13.76 -4.54
CA ASN A 88 -10.01 -13.68 -4.98
C ASN A 88 -10.93 -13.11 -3.91
N THR A 89 -10.55 -11.97 -3.34
CA THR A 89 -11.26 -11.34 -2.24
C THR A 89 -11.59 -9.89 -2.53
N VAL A 90 -12.67 -9.41 -1.88
CA VAL A 90 -13.06 -8.00 -1.83
C VAL A 90 -13.14 -7.57 -0.36
N VAL A 91 -12.56 -6.44 -0.02
CA VAL A 91 -12.76 -5.79 1.27
C VAL A 91 -13.85 -4.74 1.11
N VAL A 92 -14.86 -4.85 1.96
CA VAL A 92 -16.00 -3.94 1.99
C VAL A 92 -16.15 -3.30 3.36
N GLU A 93 -16.79 -2.14 3.41
CA GLU A 93 -17.05 -1.39 4.64
C GLU A 93 -18.53 -1.11 4.80
N SER A 94 -19.01 -1.17 6.04
CA SER A 94 -20.39 -0.84 6.43
C SER A 94 -20.44 -0.21 7.82
N ALA A 95 -21.40 0.66 8.06
CA ALA A 95 -21.73 1.16 9.40
C ALA A 95 -22.45 0.10 10.26
N ASP A 96 -23.02 -0.94 9.64
CA ASP A 96 -23.72 -2.02 10.32
C ASP A 96 -22.92 -3.32 10.29
N SER A 97 -22.55 -3.86 11.47
CA SER A 97 -21.85 -5.13 11.59
C SER A 97 -22.72 -6.34 11.18
N ALA A 98 -24.03 -6.23 11.24
CA ALA A 98 -24.95 -7.33 10.89
C ALA A 98 -24.98 -7.61 9.38
N ILE A 99 -24.44 -6.72 8.55
CA ILE A 99 -24.28 -6.92 7.10
C ILE A 99 -23.57 -8.23 6.75
N ILE A 100 -22.72 -8.75 7.64
CA ILE A 100 -22.00 -10.03 7.45
C ILE A 100 -22.96 -11.19 7.14
N PHE A 101 -24.14 -11.21 7.72
CA PHE A 101 -25.14 -12.27 7.48
C PHE A 101 -25.75 -12.17 6.09
N GLN A 102 -25.91 -10.96 5.56
CA GLN A 102 -26.40 -10.75 4.20
C GLN A 102 -25.32 -11.12 3.17
N LEU A 103 -24.07 -10.69 3.41
CA LEU A 103 -22.94 -11.01 2.53
C LEU A 103 -22.72 -12.53 2.41
N LYS A 104 -22.81 -13.27 3.52
CA LYS A 104 -22.65 -14.74 3.54
C LYS A 104 -23.74 -15.49 2.75
N ARG A 105 -24.90 -14.88 2.50
CA ARG A 105 -25.99 -15.49 1.75
C ARG A 105 -25.86 -15.34 0.23
N LEU A 106 -24.92 -14.52 -0.24
CA LEU A 106 -24.72 -14.32 -1.67
C LEU A 106 -24.13 -15.60 -2.32
N PRO A 107 -24.68 -16.08 -3.42
CA PRO A 107 -24.29 -17.38 -4.00
C PRO A 107 -22.81 -17.52 -4.35
N MET A 108 -22.17 -16.39 -4.77
CA MET A 108 -20.76 -16.33 -5.15
C MET A 108 -19.82 -16.20 -3.96
N VAL A 109 -20.33 -15.98 -2.74
CA VAL A 109 -19.50 -15.83 -1.55
C VAL A 109 -19.19 -17.19 -0.95
N ASP A 110 -17.91 -17.46 -0.71
CA ASP A 110 -17.41 -18.62 0.02
C ASP A 110 -17.45 -18.36 1.54
N SER A 111 -16.77 -17.31 1.96
CA SER A 111 -16.69 -16.93 3.37
C SER A 111 -16.56 -15.42 3.54
N VAL A 112 -16.86 -14.93 4.75
CA VAL A 112 -16.71 -13.53 5.13
C VAL A 112 -16.02 -13.46 6.49
N CYS A 113 -14.89 -12.75 6.53
CA CYS A 113 -14.15 -12.48 7.75
C CYS A 113 -14.29 -11.02 8.16
N TYR A 114 -14.53 -10.79 9.43
CA TYR A 114 -14.38 -9.48 10.04
C TYR A 114 -12.89 -9.12 10.11
N VAL A 115 -12.51 -7.94 9.66
CA VAL A 115 -11.10 -7.54 9.61
C VAL A 115 -10.78 -6.26 10.37
N TRP A 116 -11.75 -5.36 10.56
CA TRP A 116 -11.47 -4.12 11.25
C TRP A 116 -12.74 -3.41 11.73
N LYS A 117 -12.61 -2.66 12.85
CA LYS A 117 -13.58 -1.72 13.39
C LYS A 117 -12.86 -0.43 13.78
N GLY A 118 -13.42 0.71 13.45
CA GLY A 118 -12.84 1.98 13.86
C GLY A 118 -13.62 3.19 13.35
N VAL A 119 -13.06 4.33 13.65
CA VAL A 119 -13.52 5.64 13.17
C VAL A 119 -12.41 6.21 12.29
N ASN A 120 -12.74 6.77 11.13
CA ASN A 120 -11.75 7.45 10.31
C ASN A 120 -11.33 8.76 11.01
N GLN A 121 -10.16 8.75 11.65
CA GLN A 121 -9.57 9.94 12.27
C GLN A 121 -8.36 10.43 11.50
N ASP A 122 -8.13 11.74 11.51
CA ASP A 122 -6.90 12.31 10.95
C ASP A 122 -5.71 12.03 11.86
N LEU A 123 -4.63 11.53 11.27
CA LEU A 123 -3.39 11.27 12.01
C LEU A 123 -2.69 12.57 12.41
N PRO A 124 -2.09 12.65 13.61
CA PRO A 124 -1.28 13.79 13.99
C PRO A 124 -0.03 13.88 13.09
N LYS A 125 0.40 15.12 12.77
CA LYS A 125 1.65 15.33 12.04
C LYS A 125 2.85 14.93 12.90
N PRO A 126 3.90 14.32 12.30
CA PRO A 126 5.11 13.96 13.05
C PRO A 126 5.77 15.21 13.64
N ALA A 127 6.32 15.05 14.84
CA ALA A 127 7.09 16.12 15.48
C ALA A 127 8.38 16.39 14.69
N LYS A 128 8.78 17.66 14.60
CA LYS A 128 10.10 18.02 14.05
C LYS A 128 11.19 17.39 14.91
N LYS A 129 12.17 16.76 14.28
CA LYS A 129 13.35 16.19 14.96
C LYS A 129 14.51 17.16 14.96
N ASP A 130 15.39 17.02 15.95
CA ASP A 130 16.62 17.79 16.05
C ASP A 130 17.58 17.47 14.89
N PRO A 131 18.46 18.43 14.52
CA PRO A 131 19.45 18.23 13.47
C PRO A 131 20.38 17.05 13.78
N ILE A 132 20.72 16.29 12.75
CA ILE A 132 21.67 15.17 12.86
C ILE A 132 23.06 15.77 13.09
N VAL A 133 23.76 15.32 14.15
CA VAL A 133 25.19 15.64 14.38
C VAL A 133 26.00 14.85 13.35
N VAL A 134 26.76 15.54 12.52
CA VAL A 134 27.56 14.96 11.43
C VAL A 134 28.85 14.35 11.99
N ASP A 135 29.15 13.10 11.62
CA ASP A 135 30.37 12.40 11.98
C ASP A 135 31.37 12.55 10.81
N GLU A 136 32.45 13.32 11.01
CA GLU A 136 33.45 13.62 9.98
C GLU A 136 34.15 12.40 9.38
N GLU A 137 34.26 11.27 10.09
CA GLU A 137 34.86 10.06 9.54
C GLU A 137 33.96 9.38 8.52
N LYS A 138 32.65 9.47 8.70
CA LYS A 138 31.66 8.88 7.76
C LYS A 138 31.54 9.68 6.47
N GLU A 139 31.80 10.98 6.51
CA GLU A 139 31.80 11.82 5.30
C GLU A 139 32.91 11.44 4.28
N LYS A 140 33.96 10.72 4.70
CA LYS A 140 35.01 10.27 3.78
C LYS A 140 34.56 9.17 2.83
N SER A 141 33.54 8.39 3.21
CA SER A 141 32.99 7.38 2.33
C SER A 141 31.93 7.94 1.38
N TYR A 142 31.90 7.49 0.15
CA TYR A 142 30.81 7.77 -0.80
C TYR A 142 29.44 7.38 -0.22
N TYR A 143 29.38 6.34 0.60
CA TYR A 143 28.15 5.83 1.19
C TYR A 143 27.75 6.50 2.51
N GLY A 144 28.62 7.34 3.09
CA GLY A 144 28.37 8.04 4.33
C GLY A 144 27.92 7.10 5.47
N TYR A 145 26.83 7.42 6.12
CA TYR A 145 26.26 6.61 7.22
C TYR A 145 25.84 5.17 6.83
N ALA A 146 25.63 4.90 5.53
CA ALA A 146 25.31 3.56 5.04
C ALA A 146 26.52 2.68 4.73
N ASP A 147 27.76 3.16 4.91
CA ASP A 147 28.99 2.49 4.45
C ASP A 147 29.11 1.07 5.01
N ASP A 148 28.93 0.88 6.30
CA ASP A 148 29.04 -0.42 6.95
C ASP A 148 27.94 -1.39 6.47
N GLN A 149 26.74 -0.91 6.31
CA GLN A 149 25.60 -1.71 5.82
C GLN A 149 25.82 -2.19 4.39
N ILE A 150 26.25 -1.31 3.50
CA ILE A 150 26.59 -1.65 2.12
C ILE A 150 27.79 -2.62 2.05
N LYS A 151 28.78 -2.41 2.92
CA LYS A 151 29.97 -3.27 3.00
C LYS A 151 29.66 -4.70 3.44
N ILE A 152 28.82 -4.87 4.47
CA ILE A 152 28.39 -6.19 4.97
C ILE A 152 27.74 -7.00 3.85
N LEU A 153 26.94 -6.36 2.99
CA LEU A 153 26.25 -6.98 1.87
C LEU A 153 27.13 -7.15 0.61
N ASN A 154 28.42 -6.76 0.66
CA ASN A 154 29.29 -6.68 -0.52
C ASN A 154 28.74 -5.73 -1.62
N GLY A 155 27.83 -4.83 -1.26
CA GLY A 155 27.10 -3.96 -2.17
C GLY A 155 28.00 -3.00 -2.96
N LYS A 156 29.14 -2.60 -2.40
CA LYS A 156 30.13 -1.77 -3.10
C LYS A 156 30.57 -2.39 -4.44
N LYS A 157 30.80 -3.71 -4.48
CA LYS A 157 31.20 -4.42 -5.71
C LYS A 157 30.06 -4.45 -6.73
N LEU A 158 28.82 -4.61 -6.27
CA LEU A 158 27.64 -4.57 -7.16
C LEU A 158 27.48 -3.18 -7.78
N HIS A 159 27.59 -2.13 -6.97
CA HIS A 159 27.49 -0.76 -7.46
C HIS A 159 28.63 -0.40 -8.44
N GLN A 160 29.87 -0.85 -8.16
CA GLN A 160 31.01 -0.70 -9.07
C GLN A 160 30.80 -1.42 -10.41
N ALA A 161 30.09 -2.55 -10.40
CA ALA A 161 29.69 -3.28 -11.61
C ALA A 161 28.46 -2.70 -12.30
N GLY A 162 27.91 -1.57 -11.81
CA GLY A 162 26.75 -0.88 -12.40
C GLY A 162 25.38 -1.37 -11.89
N PHE A 163 25.33 -2.33 -10.96
CA PHE A 163 24.07 -2.85 -10.42
C PHE A 163 23.55 -1.98 -9.26
N LYS A 164 22.81 -0.93 -9.57
CA LYS A 164 22.24 0.03 -8.62
C LYS A 164 20.70 0.07 -8.63
N GLY A 165 20.07 -0.92 -9.27
CA GLY A 165 18.63 -1.04 -9.35
C GLY A 165 17.99 -0.42 -10.59
N ALA A 166 18.75 0.09 -11.55
CA ALA A 166 18.21 0.64 -12.79
C ALA A 166 17.30 -0.36 -13.52
N GLY A 167 16.10 0.07 -13.91
CA GLY A 167 15.08 -0.77 -14.56
C GLY A 167 14.29 -1.68 -13.61
N ILE A 168 14.64 -1.75 -12.32
CA ILE A 168 13.89 -2.52 -11.31
C ILE A 168 12.79 -1.65 -10.69
N GLN A 169 11.63 -2.24 -10.43
CA GLN A 169 10.56 -1.62 -9.65
C GLN A 169 10.44 -2.33 -8.30
N ILE A 170 10.40 -1.54 -7.23
CA ILE A 170 10.31 -2.02 -5.85
C ILE A 170 9.06 -1.38 -5.22
N ALA A 171 8.18 -2.20 -4.65
CA ALA A 171 7.10 -1.73 -3.82
C ALA A 171 7.51 -1.85 -2.35
N ILE A 172 7.42 -0.75 -1.61
CA ILE A 172 7.59 -0.74 -0.15
C ILE A 172 6.21 -0.58 0.45
N ILE A 173 5.83 -1.56 1.29
CA ILE A 173 4.55 -1.61 1.99
C ILE A 173 4.86 -1.46 3.47
N ASP A 174 4.46 -0.33 4.07
CA ASP A 174 4.91 0.05 5.41
C ASP A 174 3.87 0.92 6.14
N ALA A 175 4.18 1.33 7.37
CA ALA A 175 3.32 2.12 8.25
C ALA A 175 3.14 3.58 7.78
N GLY A 176 4.09 4.12 7.02
CA GLY A 176 4.04 5.49 6.50
C GLY A 176 5.41 5.97 6.03
N PHE A 177 5.41 7.05 5.26
CA PHE A 177 6.59 7.59 4.60
C PHE A 177 6.75 9.09 4.88
N ALA A 178 6.58 9.47 6.15
CA ALA A 178 6.62 10.86 6.57
C ALA A 178 7.89 11.57 6.08
N ASN A 179 7.69 12.76 5.48
CA ASN A 179 8.74 13.66 4.99
C ASN A 179 9.60 13.13 3.81
N VAL A 180 9.26 12.02 3.17
CA VAL A 180 10.00 11.53 1.98
C VAL A 180 10.04 12.57 0.86
N ASP A 181 8.98 13.34 0.71
CA ASP A 181 8.80 14.39 -0.30
C ASP A 181 9.68 15.63 -0.09
N CYS A 182 10.29 15.78 1.09
CA CYS A 182 11.11 16.95 1.45
C CYS A 182 12.54 16.64 1.93
N ILE A 183 12.91 15.35 2.07
CA ILE A 183 14.28 14.97 2.49
C ILE A 183 15.21 14.95 1.27
N ASP A 184 16.34 15.67 1.37
CA ASP A 184 17.31 15.83 0.28
C ASP A 184 17.85 14.50 -0.28
N ALA A 185 18.03 13.50 0.57
CA ALA A 185 18.53 12.19 0.16
C ALA A 185 17.60 11.46 -0.83
N PHE A 186 16.33 11.89 -0.96
CA PHE A 186 15.34 11.28 -1.85
C PHE A 186 15.01 12.11 -3.10
N GLN A 187 15.64 13.27 -3.29
CA GLN A 187 15.34 14.17 -4.40
C GLN A 187 15.54 13.53 -5.79
N THR A 188 16.43 12.55 -5.88
CA THR A 188 16.69 11.80 -7.12
C THR A 188 15.93 10.48 -7.20
N ALA A 189 15.22 10.09 -6.14
CA ALA A 189 14.47 8.84 -6.09
C ALA A 189 13.28 8.87 -7.06
N LYS A 190 13.16 7.83 -7.88
CA LYS A 190 12.07 7.71 -8.84
C LYS A 190 10.86 7.06 -8.20
N ILE A 191 9.96 7.86 -7.63
CA ILE A 191 8.68 7.40 -7.08
C ILE A 191 7.66 7.35 -8.21
N LEU A 192 7.16 6.15 -8.53
CA LEU A 192 6.18 5.89 -9.58
C LEU A 192 4.74 6.18 -9.15
N GLY A 193 4.49 6.05 -7.86
CA GLY A 193 3.20 6.35 -7.25
C GLY A 193 3.15 6.00 -5.78
N THR A 194 2.11 6.51 -5.14
CA THR A 194 1.86 6.33 -3.71
C THR A 194 0.42 5.87 -3.49
N TYR A 195 0.18 5.09 -2.43
CA TYR A 195 -1.16 4.68 -2.07
C TYR A 195 -1.28 4.48 -0.55
N ASP A 196 -2.27 5.11 0.08
CA ASP A 196 -2.63 4.85 1.47
C ASP A 196 -3.80 3.85 1.52
N ALA A 197 -3.51 2.60 1.86
CA ALA A 197 -4.52 1.55 1.99
C ALA A 197 -5.31 1.66 3.30
N SER A 198 -4.77 2.33 4.32
CA SER A 198 -5.45 2.58 5.59
C SER A 198 -6.47 3.73 5.47
N ALA A 199 -6.16 4.74 4.64
CA ALA A 199 -7.01 5.89 4.38
C ALA A 199 -6.92 6.32 2.90
N PRO A 200 -7.65 5.65 1.99
CA PRO A 200 -7.58 5.93 0.56
C PRO A 200 -7.81 7.41 0.23
N GLY A 201 -6.91 7.98 -0.57
CA GLY A 201 -6.93 9.38 -0.97
C GLY A 201 -6.15 10.33 -0.05
N LYS A 202 -5.60 9.85 1.07
CA LYS A 202 -4.69 10.64 1.91
C LYS A 202 -3.24 10.52 1.45
N SER A 203 -2.41 11.49 1.85
CA SER A 203 -0.97 11.47 1.60
C SER A 203 -0.29 10.38 2.44
N VAL A 204 0.65 9.67 1.83
CA VAL A 204 1.51 8.71 2.54
C VAL A 204 2.70 9.40 3.23
N PHE A 205 2.95 10.69 2.91
CA PHE A 205 4.07 11.47 3.42
C PHE A 205 3.79 12.13 4.78
N GLU A 206 2.69 11.75 5.40
CA GLU A 206 2.29 12.19 6.73
C GLU A 206 2.18 11.00 7.68
N GLY A 207 2.29 11.28 8.99
CA GLY A 207 2.12 10.27 10.05
C GLY A 207 3.41 9.55 10.39
N ASP A 208 3.46 8.24 10.20
CA ASP A 208 4.59 7.41 10.62
C ASP A 208 5.81 7.54 9.69
N GLU A 209 6.99 7.41 10.26
CA GLU A 209 8.28 7.55 9.56
C GLU A 209 9.01 6.19 9.35
N HIS A 210 8.40 5.07 9.77
CA HIS A 210 9.09 3.78 9.68
C HIS A 210 9.42 3.43 8.23
N GLY A 211 8.48 3.56 7.31
CA GLY A 211 8.71 3.36 5.89
C GLY A 211 9.73 4.35 5.29
N THR A 212 9.84 5.58 5.82
CA THR A 212 10.90 6.52 5.43
C THR A 212 12.28 5.96 5.75
N LYS A 213 12.45 5.35 6.92
CA LYS A 213 13.70 4.70 7.32
C LYS A 213 14.01 3.49 6.44
N VAL A 214 13.01 2.64 6.16
CA VAL A 214 13.16 1.52 5.22
C VAL A 214 13.51 2.00 3.82
N PHE A 215 12.83 3.04 3.33
CA PHE A 215 13.10 3.65 2.03
C PHE A 215 14.51 4.22 1.96
N SER A 216 15.03 4.79 3.06
CA SER A 216 16.39 5.33 3.10
C SER A 216 17.46 4.27 2.89
N CYS A 217 17.26 3.06 3.37
CA CYS A 217 18.18 1.94 3.16
C CYS A 217 18.28 1.51 1.69
N LEU A 218 17.27 1.82 0.88
CA LEU A 218 17.18 1.40 -0.51
C LEU A 218 17.46 2.54 -1.48
N ALA A 219 16.76 3.66 -1.33
CA ALA A 219 16.62 4.70 -2.34
C ALA A 219 17.46 5.95 -2.11
N SER A 220 18.04 6.13 -0.92
CA SER A 220 18.84 7.33 -0.63
C SER A 220 19.95 7.50 -1.66
N CYS A 221 20.16 8.72 -2.13
CA CYS A 221 21.24 9.07 -3.04
C CYS A 221 21.76 10.47 -2.70
N LEU A 222 22.43 10.60 -1.56
CA LEU A 222 23.14 11.80 -1.15
C LEU A 222 24.59 11.40 -0.81
N PRO A 223 25.50 11.44 -1.82
CA PRO A 223 26.89 11.05 -1.65
C PRO A 223 27.53 11.71 -0.45
N HIS A 224 28.36 10.97 0.27
CA HIS A 224 29.03 11.32 1.51
C HIS A 224 28.14 11.50 2.75
N VAL A 225 26.81 11.43 2.58
CA VAL A 225 25.85 11.45 3.69
C VAL A 225 25.18 10.10 3.84
N ILE A 226 24.44 9.66 2.80
CA ILE A 226 23.78 8.36 2.79
C ILE A 226 23.49 7.92 1.35
N VAL A 227 23.92 6.71 0.98
CA VAL A 227 23.56 6.09 -0.31
C VAL A 227 23.03 4.69 -0.04
N GLY A 228 21.81 4.42 -0.50
CA GLY A 228 21.12 3.16 -0.32
C GLY A 228 21.60 2.05 -1.25
N THR A 229 20.97 0.87 -1.15
CA THR A 229 21.34 -0.32 -1.90
C THR A 229 20.85 -0.34 -3.35
N ALA A 230 19.81 0.43 -3.68
CA ALA A 230 19.21 0.48 -5.01
C ALA A 230 18.80 1.91 -5.41
N PRO A 231 19.72 2.90 -5.39
CA PRO A 231 19.37 4.32 -5.59
C PRO A 231 18.83 4.63 -7.00
N GLU A 232 19.02 3.75 -7.98
CA GLU A 232 18.56 3.92 -9.36
C GLU A 232 17.28 3.12 -9.66
N ALA A 233 16.72 2.40 -8.69
CA ALA A 233 15.44 1.72 -8.83
C ALA A 233 14.27 2.70 -8.89
N SER A 234 13.10 2.19 -9.31
CA SER A 234 11.83 2.92 -9.27
C SER A 234 10.95 2.36 -8.16
N TYR A 235 10.20 3.20 -7.46
CA TYR A 235 9.54 2.84 -6.22
C TYR A 235 8.05 3.10 -6.24
N TRP A 236 7.30 2.20 -5.60
CA TRP A 236 5.92 2.40 -5.18
C TRP A 236 5.90 2.44 -3.65
N LEU A 237 5.31 3.48 -3.07
CA LEU A 237 5.21 3.64 -1.62
C LEU A 237 3.77 3.41 -1.19
N ILE A 238 3.54 2.33 -0.44
CA ILE A 238 2.21 1.89 -0.04
C ILE A 238 2.14 1.89 1.47
N LYS A 239 1.32 2.79 2.02
CA LYS A 239 1.01 2.79 3.44
C LYS A 239 -0.09 1.77 3.69
N SER A 240 0.19 0.74 4.49
CA SER A 240 -0.71 -0.37 4.78
C SER A 240 -1.23 -0.40 6.20
N GLU A 241 -0.64 0.40 7.10
CA GLU A 241 -0.91 0.35 8.53
C GLU A 241 -1.51 1.67 9.03
N ASP A 242 -2.44 1.54 9.96
CA ASP A 242 -2.85 2.60 10.85
C ASP A 242 -2.19 2.37 12.20
N THR A 243 -1.13 3.11 12.50
CA THR A 243 -0.31 2.91 13.70
C THR A 243 -1.05 3.20 15.00
N GLN A 244 -2.18 3.90 14.94
CA GLN A 244 -3.05 4.08 16.12
C GLN A 244 -3.82 2.81 16.47
N TYR A 245 -3.97 1.88 15.52
CA TYR A 245 -4.70 0.63 15.67
C TYR A 245 -3.86 -0.59 15.25
N ALA A 246 -2.53 -0.50 15.33
CA ALA A 246 -1.57 -1.50 14.85
C ALA A 246 -1.83 -2.95 15.30
N VAL A 247 -2.57 -3.14 16.39
CA VAL A 247 -2.93 -4.47 16.89
C VAL A 247 -3.96 -5.20 16.01
N SER A 248 -4.71 -4.48 15.17
CA SER A 248 -5.78 -5.06 14.35
C SER A 248 -5.29 -5.65 13.02
N TYR A 249 -4.06 -5.34 12.60
CA TYR A 249 -3.54 -5.73 11.27
C TYR A 249 -2.67 -6.99 11.26
N THR A 250 -2.42 -7.63 12.40
CA THR A 250 -1.67 -8.90 12.47
C THR A 250 -2.31 -10.03 11.64
N HIS A 251 -3.54 -9.86 11.19
CA HIS A 251 -4.22 -10.81 10.29
C HIS A 251 -4.12 -10.46 8.81
N LEU A 252 -3.48 -9.34 8.46
CA LEU A 252 -3.12 -8.96 7.07
C LEU A 252 -1.74 -9.48 6.66
N THR A 253 -1.07 -10.23 7.53
CA THR A 253 0.11 -10.95 7.09
C THR A 253 -0.28 -11.81 5.89
N LEU A 254 0.36 -11.55 4.77
CA LEU A 254 0.36 -12.46 3.63
C LEU A 254 0.60 -13.87 4.20
N PRO A 255 -0.18 -14.87 3.81
CA PRO A 255 0.17 -16.25 4.17
C PRO A 255 1.59 -16.45 3.65
N THR A 256 2.56 -16.46 4.56
CA THR A 256 3.90 -16.90 4.24
C THR A 256 3.72 -18.34 3.79
N ASN A 257 3.97 -18.59 2.52
CA ASN A 257 4.00 -19.95 2.02
C ASN A 257 4.93 -20.76 2.93
N ARG A 258 4.34 -21.67 3.66
CA ARG A 258 5.07 -22.65 4.46
C ARG A 258 5.62 -23.77 3.60
N GLU A 259 6.12 -23.45 2.42
CA GLU A 259 6.83 -24.43 1.60
C GLU A 259 7.97 -23.70 0.90
N VAL A 260 9.10 -23.73 1.56
CA VAL A 260 10.40 -23.68 0.92
C VAL A 260 11.10 -24.98 1.29
#